data_7c6c33da2f0be85494cef25842111fb5
#
_entry.id   7c6c33da2f0be85494cef25842111fb5
#
_cell.length_a   1.000
_cell.length_b   1.000
_cell.length_c   1.000
_cell.angle_alpha   90.00
_cell.angle_beta   90.00
_cell.angle_gamma   90.00
#
_symmetry.space_group_name_H-M   'P 1'
#
loop_
_entity.id
_entity.type
_entity.pdbx_description
1 polymer ?
#
loop_
_entity_poly.entity_id
_entity_poly.type
_entity_poly.pdbx_seq_one_letter_code
_entity_poly.pdbx_strand_id
1 'polypeptide(L)'
;MNETSLFRPQRAASLLSRIAAAALAAGALLLSPAVALAQACENPKVLRFSIIPTQESVRELTLYKPVLDILSKNTGKKIEFYMPTSYSSVVEALLGKWVDVAVLGPESYLIAKTQGANIDVFATYYKKKDGVQEAGPGFKSILITKKGSKFTTLDSVKGSVMLLVDPASTSGSLIPESIFGGKVVKMPLKQYFGKVAFSGGHDLSTLAVFDGKADAAFVATHRFMNTLTASKGKMKTDDFNILWTSPLIPQDPFVYRASLCPELKKQIQDTFLQLENTPEGKKYLENVDAEKFVEMKDSDYNVIREAGGGK
;
A
#
# COMPACT_ATOMS: atom_id res chain seq x y z
N MET A 1 -12.72 -92.21 -53.35
CA MET A 1 -13.08 -91.01 -54.12
C MET A 1 -13.00 -89.85 -53.19
N ASN A 2 -11.91 -89.19 -53.19
CA ASN A 2 -11.51 -88.10 -52.27
C ASN A 2 -11.57 -86.75 -52.96
N GLU A 3 -12.25 -85.83 -52.43
CA GLU A 3 -12.08 -84.43 -52.79
C GLU A 3 -11.50 -83.66 -51.61
N THR A 4 -10.30 -83.16 -51.80
CA THR A 4 -9.58 -82.33 -50.87
C THR A 4 -9.92 -80.83 -51.17
N SER A 5 -10.58 -80.16 -50.26
CA SER A 5 -10.88 -78.71 -50.32
C SER A 5 -9.67 -77.93 -49.79
N LEU A 6 -9.12 -77.05 -50.63
CA LEU A 6 -8.03 -76.12 -50.32
C LEU A 6 -8.58 -74.84 -49.60
N PHE A 7 -8.23 -74.66 -48.34
CA PHE A 7 -8.45 -73.45 -47.60
C PHE A 7 -7.38 -72.39 -47.99
N ARG A 8 -7.81 -71.26 -48.53
CA ARG A 8 -6.98 -70.04 -48.76
C ARG A 8 -6.93 -69.17 -47.53
N PRO A 9 -5.74 -68.76 -46.99
CA PRO A 9 -5.62 -67.76 -45.96
C PRO A 9 -5.36 -66.36 -46.55
N GLN A 10 -6.38 -65.58 -46.83
CA GLN A 10 -6.22 -64.23 -47.39
C GLN A 10 -7.01 -63.14 -46.66
N ARG A 11 -7.42 -63.31 -45.40
CA ARG A 11 -8.15 -62.27 -44.69
C ARG A 11 -7.54 -61.71 -43.39
N ALA A 12 -6.34 -62.18 -43.00
CA ALA A 12 -5.70 -61.75 -41.76
C ALA A 12 -4.79 -60.52 -41.89
N ALA A 13 -4.28 -60.20 -43.08
CA ALA A 13 -3.32 -59.10 -43.31
C ALA A 13 -3.97 -57.71 -43.39
N SER A 14 -5.27 -57.61 -43.65
CA SER A 14 -5.93 -56.29 -43.84
C SER A 14 -6.46 -55.69 -42.56
N LEU A 15 -6.61 -56.48 -41.46
CA LEU A 15 -7.09 -55.92 -40.17
C LEU A 15 -5.93 -55.29 -39.36
N LEU A 16 -4.75 -55.91 -39.40
CA LEU A 16 -3.55 -55.40 -38.67
C LEU A 16 -3.02 -54.08 -39.23
N SER A 17 -3.13 -53.84 -40.56
CA SER A 17 -2.72 -52.59 -41.18
C SER A 17 -3.69 -51.42 -40.89
N ARG A 18 -4.96 -51.70 -40.64
CA ARG A 18 -5.96 -50.65 -40.29
C ARG A 18 -5.85 -50.27 -38.83
N ILE A 19 -5.48 -51.15 -37.93
CA ILE A 19 -5.28 -50.86 -36.52
C ILE A 19 -3.99 -50.04 -36.32
N ALA A 20 -2.91 -50.31 -37.04
CA ALA A 20 -1.68 -49.54 -36.99
C ALA A 20 -1.83 -48.11 -37.53
N ALA A 21 -2.65 -47.89 -38.56
CA ALA A 21 -2.94 -46.55 -39.11
C ALA A 21 -3.85 -45.72 -38.15
N ALA A 22 -4.78 -46.35 -37.43
CA ALA A 22 -5.64 -45.67 -36.46
C ALA A 22 -4.87 -45.29 -35.18
N ALA A 23 -3.87 -46.09 -34.75
CA ALA A 23 -3.03 -45.79 -33.58
C ALA A 23 -2.08 -44.61 -33.84
N LEU A 24 -1.55 -44.44 -35.07
CA LEU A 24 -0.71 -43.32 -35.48
C LEU A 24 -1.50 -42.01 -35.62
N ALA A 25 -2.75 -42.05 -36.02
CA ALA A 25 -3.61 -40.88 -36.11
C ALA A 25 -4.10 -40.39 -34.72
N ALA A 26 -4.29 -41.29 -33.76
CA ALA A 26 -4.65 -40.96 -32.39
C ALA A 26 -3.48 -40.36 -31.56
N GLY A 27 -2.22 -40.78 -31.88
CA GLY A 27 -1.03 -40.23 -31.25
C GLY A 27 -0.65 -38.81 -31.69
N ALA A 28 -1.07 -38.38 -32.90
CA ALA A 28 -0.77 -37.04 -33.41
C ALA A 28 -1.70 -35.94 -32.85
N LEU A 29 -2.83 -36.30 -32.25
CA LEU A 29 -3.78 -35.36 -31.65
C LEU A 29 -3.43 -34.96 -30.19
N LEU A 30 -2.44 -35.66 -29.53
CA LEU A 30 -2.07 -35.36 -28.16
C LEU A 30 -0.84 -34.42 -28.04
N LEU A 31 -0.25 -33.99 -29.15
CA LEU A 31 0.84 -33.00 -29.21
C LEU A 31 0.34 -31.63 -29.67
N SER A 32 -0.85 -31.22 -29.22
CA SER A 32 -1.19 -29.81 -29.26
C SER A 32 -0.22 -29.09 -28.32
N PRO A 33 0.68 -28.18 -28.81
CA PRO A 33 1.43 -27.35 -27.91
C PRO A 33 0.35 -26.59 -27.12
N ALA A 34 0.33 -26.79 -25.82
CA ALA A 34 -0.36 -25.88 -24.92
C ALA A 34 0.33 -24.51 -25.15
N VAL A 35 -0.21 -23.71 -26.09
CA VAL A 35 0.11 -22.30 -26.18
C VAL A 35 -0.35 -21.75 -24.84
N ALA A 36 0.57 -21.70 -23.90
CA ALA A 36 0.41 -20.92 -22.70
C ALA A 36 0.12 -19.51 -23.24
N LEU A 37 -1.13 -19.11 -23.25
CA LEU A 37 -1.54 -17.74 -23.45
C LEU A 37 -0.84 -16.97 -22.32
N ALA A 38 0.40 -16.53 -22.59
CA ALA A 38 1.07 -15.56 -21.74
C ALA A 38 0.07 -14.44 -21.59
N GLN A 39 -0.49 -14.28 -20.42
CA GLN A 39 -1.50 -13.24 -20.16
C GLN A 39 -0.86 -11.93 -20.57
N ALA A 40 -1.41 -11.32 -21.64
CA ALA A 40 -0.86 -10.08 -22.19
C ALA A 40 -0.84 -9.04 -21.06
N CYS A 41 0.33 -8.40 -20.86
CA CYS A 41 0.46 -7.36 -19.85
C CYS A 41 -0.50 -6.20 -20.15
N GLU A 42 -0.93 -5.49 -19.11
CA GLU A 42 -1.88 -4.41 -19.22
C GLU A 42 -1.15 -3.08 -19.55
N ASN A 43 -1.63 -2.38 -20.58
CA ASN A 43 -1.12 -1.07 -20.98
C ASN A 43 -2.27 -0.07 -21.18
N PRO A 44 -2.91 0.38 -20.08
CA PRO A 44 -4.10 1.22 -20.14
C PRO A 44 -3.78 2.59 -20.76
N LYS A 45 -4.78 3.20 -21.43
CA LYS A 45 -4.68 4.57 -21.97
C LYS A 45 -4.73 5.63 -20.86
N VAL A 46 -5.38 5.30 -19.75
CA VAL A 46 -5.54 6.14 -18.57
C VAL A 46 -4.96 5.39 -17.38
N LEU A 47 -4.04 6.03 -16.65
CA LEU A 47 -3.55 5.54 -15.35
C LEU A 47 -4.31 6.25 -14.24
N ARG A 48 -4.90 5.49 -13.33
CA ARG A 48 -5.56 6.01 -12.14
C ARG A 48 -4.64 5.94 -10.95
N PHE A 49 -4.36 7.11 -10.39
CA PHE A 49 -3.50 7.29 -9.23
C PHE A 49 -4.35 7.58 -7.99
N SER A 50 -4.02 6.99 -6.86
CA SER A 50 -4.70 7.22 -5.59
C SER A 50 -3.73 7.30 -4.42
N ILE A 51 -4.19 7.87 -3.31
CA ILE A 51 -3.47 7.94 -2.03
C ILE A 51 -4.42 7.60 -0.90
N ILE A 52 -3.89 7.19 0.26
CA ILE A 52 -4.70 7.14 1.50
C ILE A 52 -5.25 8.53 1.81
N PRO A 53 -6.52 8.63 2.27
CA PRO A 53 -7.20 9.92 2.40
C PRO A 53 -6.61 10.80 3.47
N THR A 54 -6.71 12.11 3.25
CA THR A 54 -6.54 13.18 4.24
C THR A 54 -7.79 14.05 4.24
N GLN A 55 -7.96 14.89 5.23
CA GLN A 55 -9.11 15.81 5.31
C GLN A 55 -9.18 16.80 4.13
N GLU A 56 -8.03 17.14 3.54
CA GLU A 56 -7.91 18.19 2.52
C GLU A 56 -7.71 17.61 1.12
N SER A 57 -8.68 16.85 0.63
CA SER A 57 -8.62 16.18 -0.68
C SER A 57 -8.24 17.11 -1.85
N VAL A 58 -8.75 18.35 -1.87
CA VAL A 58 -8.41 19.36 -2.91
C VAL A 58 -6.96 19.79 -2.79
N ARG A 59 -6.45 19.94 -1.57
CA ARG A 59 -5.06 20.28 -1.32
C ARG A 59 -4.13 19.14 -1.74
N GLU A 60 -4.48 17.89 -1.44
CA GLU A 60 -3.73 16.71 -1.87
C GLU A 60 -3.63 16.64 -3.40
N LEU A 61 -4.73 16.85 -4.11
CA LEU A 61 -4.70 16.90 -5.57
C LEU A 61 -3.76 18.01 -6.07
N THR A 62 -3.83 19.21 -5.48
CA THR A 62 -2.94 20.33 -5.84
C THR A 62 -1.48 19.99 -5.55
N LEU A 63 -1.21 19.32 -4.44
CA LEU A 63 0.12 18.88 -4.03
C LEU A 63 0.71 17.85 -5.01
N TYR A 64 -0.09 16.84 -5.39
CA TYR A 64 0.36 15.77 -6.29
C TYR A 64 0.36 16.19 -7.77
N LYS A 65 -0.35 17.25 -8.17
CA LYS A 65 -0.47 17.65 -9.57
C LYS A 65 0.87 17.73 -10.31
N PRO A 66 1.95 18.35 -9.78
CA PRO A 66 3.24 18.41 -10.49
C PRO A 66 3.80 17.01 -10.81
N VAL A 67 3.70 16.07 -9.88
CA VAL A 67 4.16 14.69 -10.07
C VAL A 67 3.31 13.97 -11.10
N LEU A 68 1.98 14.15 -11.05
CA LEU A 68 1.06 13.54 -12.02
C LEU A 68 1.28 14.08 -13.44
N ASP A 69 1.61 15.37 -13.58
CA ASP A 69 1.96 15.99 -14.87
C ASP A 69 3.27 15.40 -15.44
N ILE A 70 4.30 15.22 -14.59
CA ILE A 70 5.56 14.57 -14.97
C ILE A 70 5.30 13.10 -15.36
N LEU A 71 4.52 12.37 -14.56
CA LEU A 71 4.15 10.99 -14.83
C LEU A 71 3.40 10.87 -16.17
N SER A 72 2.47 11.77 -16.44
CA SER A 72 1.74 11.84 -17.71
C SER A 72 2.69 12.05 -18.89
N LYS A 73 3.63 12.99 -18.77
CA LYS A 73 4.64 13.27 -19.80
C LYS A 73 5.55 12.06 -20.07
N ASN A 74 6.04 11.41 -19.01
CA ASN A 74 7.00 10.32 -19.14
C ASN A 74 6.38 9.02 -19.64
N THR A 75 5.11 8.77 -19.30
CA THR A 75 4.39 7.56 -19.72
C THR A 75 3.57 7.74 -21.00
N GLY A 76 3.32 8.97 -21.42
CA GLY A 76 2.38 9.28 -22.53
C GLY A 76 0.92 8.94 -22.17
N LYS A 77 0.59 8.76 -20.90
CA LYS A 77 -0.75 8.39 -20.44
C LYS A 77 -1.49 9.60 -19.87
N LYS A 78 -2.82 9.60 -20.02
CA LYS A 78 -3.67 10.46 -19.18
C LYS A 78 -3.62 9.95 -17.75
N ILE A 79 -3.41 10.84 -16.77
CA ILE A 79 -3.46 10.49 -15.36
C ILE A 79 -4.77 11.01 -14.77
N GLU A 80 -5.51 10.13 -14.09
CA GLU A 80 -6.70 10.48 -13.33
C GLU A 80 -6.45 10.23 -11.85
N PHE A 81 -6.78 11.21 -11.02
CA PHE A 81 -6.66 11.07 -9.57
C PHE A 81 -7.96 10.52 -9.00
N TYR A 82 -7.87 9.34 -8.37
CA TYR A 82 -9.00 8.72 -7.66
C TYR A 82 -8.98 9.13 -6.19
N MET A 83 -10.06 9.75 -5.72
CA MET A 83 -10.20 10.25 -4.35
C MET A 83 -10.91 9.20 -3.50
N PRO A 84 -10.20 8.51 -2.58
CA PRO A 84 -10.80 7.56 -1.66
C PRO A 84 -11.47 8.28 -0.49
N THR A 85 -12.43 7.60 0.14
CA THR A 85 -13.12 8.08 1.35
C THR A 85 -12.58 7.46 2.64
N SER A 86 -11.81 6.37 2.54
CA SER A 86 -11.20 5.66 3.67
C SER A 86 -9.93 4.92 3.22
N TYR A 87 -9.14 4.44 4.15
CA TYR A 87 -7.99 3.57 3.85
C TYR A 87 -8.44 2.29 3.13
N SER A 88 -9.52 1.67 3.60
CA SER A 88 -10.08 0.47 2.98
C SER A 88 -10.55 0.70 1.55
N SER A 89 -11.08 1.89 1.22
CA SER A 89 -11.55 2.17 -0.16
C SER A 89 -10.41 2.22 -1.18
N VAL A 90 -9.18 2.57 -0.78
CA VAL A 90 -8.00 2.43 -1.67
C VAL A 90 -7.65 0.97 -1.89
N VAL A 91 -7.69 0.16 -0.83
CA VAL A 91 -7.47 -1.30 -0.92
C VAL A 91 -8.47 -1.94 -1.87
N GLU A 92 -9.76 -1.65 -1.70
CA GLU A 92 -10.84 -2.14 -2.57
C GLU A 92 -10.67 -1.68 -4.02
N ALA A 93 -10.25 -0.44 -4.24
CA ALA A 93 -10.00 0.09 -5.58
C ALA A 93 -8.84 -0.63 -6.29
N LEU A 94 -7.79 -1.03 -5.56
CA LEU A 94 -6.69 -1.84 -6.09
C LEU A 94 -7.14 -3.28 -6.41
N LEU A 95 -7.91 -3.91 -5.51
CA LEU A 95 -8.49 -5.24 -5.71
C LEU A 95 -9.41 -5.26 -6.94
N GLY A 96 -10.27 -4.25 -7.08
CA GLY A 96 -11.19 -4.08 -8.20
C GLY A 96 -10.53 -3.57 -9.49
N LYS A 97 -9.20 -3.31 -9.50
CA LYS A 97 -8.46 -2.74 -10.63
C LYS A 97 -8.98 -1.35 -11.07
N TRP A 98 -9.60 -0.61 -10.17
CA TRP A 98 -10.05 0.77 -10.40
C TRP A 98 -8.90 1.78 -10.26
N VAL A 99 -7.80 1.38 -9.61
CA VAL A 99 -6.59 2.15 -9.40
C VAL A 99 -5.40 1.35 -9.92
N ASP A 100 -4.49 2.01 -10.61
CA ASP A 100 -3.31 1.42 -11.24
C ASP A 100 -2.05 1.68 -10.43
N VAL A 101 -1.95 2.85 -9.80
CA VAL A 101 -0.83 3.30 -8.97
C VAL A 101 -1.38 3.92 -7.70
N ALA A 102 -0.84 3.55 -6.54
CA ALA A 102 -1.31 4.07 -5.27
C ALA A 102 -0.19 4.32 -4.26
N VAL A 103 -0.47 5.20 -3.30
CA VAL A 103 0.29 5.36 -2.06
C VAL A 103 -0.54 4.81 -0.92
N LEU A 104 0.00 3.84 -0.21
CA LEU A 104 -0.66 3.14 0.90
C LEU A 104 0.12 3.37 2.20
N GLY A 105 -0.53 3.20 3.34
CA GLY A 105 0.20 2.91 4.57
C GLY A 105 0.73 1.47 4.53
N PRO A 106 1.82 1.14 5.25
CA PRO A 106 2.37 -0.22 5.27
C PRO A 106 1.35 -1.30 5.61
N GLU A 107 0.47 -1.07 6.59
CA GLU A 107 -0.60 -2.02 6.95
C GLU A 107 -1.64 -2.15 5.82
N SER A 108 -2.09 -1.04 5.23
CA SER A 108 -3.01 -1.06 4.08
C SER A 108 -2.43 -1.83 2.90
N TYR A 109 -1.11 -1.72 2.67
CA TYR A 109 -0.40 -2.51 1.66
C TYR A 109 -0.48 -4.00 1.96
N LEU A 110 -0.20 -4.40 3.20
CA LEU A 110 -0.25 -5.80 3.61
C LEU A 110 -1.68 -6.36 3.55
N ILE A 111 -2.67 -5.59 3.98
CA ILE A 111 -4.09 -5.96 3.84
C ILE A 111 -4.43 -6.20 2.37
N ALA A 112 -4.05 -5.28 1.46
CA ALA A 112 -4.29 -5.44 0.02
C ALA A 112 -3.65 -6.73 -0.51
N LYS A 113 -2.38 -7.00 -0.16
CA LYS A 113 -1.66 -8.24 -0.56
C LYS A 113 -2.35 -9.49 -0.03
N THR A 114 -2.72 -9.52 1.25
CA THR A 114 -3.39 -10.65 1.90
C THR A 114 -4.75 -10.94 1.28
N GLN A 115 -5.48 -9.90 0.86
CA GLN A 115 -6.76 -10.02 0.17
C GLN A 115 -6.62 -10.36 -1.33
N GLY A 116 -5.40 -10.53 -1.83
CA GLY A 116 -5.14 -10.97 -3.20
C GLY A 116 -4.94 -9.85 -4.22
N ALA A 117 -4.69 -8.61 -3.80
CA ALA A 117 -4.31 -7.55 -4.72
C ALA A 117 -2.96 -7.91 -5.39
N ASN A 118 -2.97 -7.96 -6.71
CA ASN A 118 -1.77 -8.21 -7.50
C ASN A 118 -1.01 -6.90 -7.74
N ILE A 119 -0.26 -6.46 -6.74
CA ILE A 119 0.47 -5.20 -6.69
C ILE A 119 1.93 -5.42 -6.27
N ASP A 120 2.83 -4.60 -6.84
CA ASP A 120 4.24 -4.55 -6.48
C ASP A 120 4.55 -3.18 -5.88
N VAL A 121 5.32 -3.15 -4.79
CA VAL A 121 5.91 -1.92 -4.27
C VAL A 121 7.15 -1.58 -5.09
N PHE A 122 7.35 -0.30 -5.40
CA PHE A 122 8.48 0.13 -6.22
C PHE A 122 9.29 1.28 -5.63
N ALA A 123 8.71 2.12 -4.78
CA ALA A 123 9.38 3.27 -4.18
C ALA A 123 8.74 3.72 -2.88
N THR A 124 9.46 4.57 -2.17
CA THR A 124 8.96 5.35 -1.03
C THR A 124 9.71 6.67 -0.91
N TYR A 125 9.25 7.57 -0.04
CA TYR A 125 9.95 8.79 0.30
C TYR A 125 11.19 8.54 1.16
N TYR A 126 12.27 9.24 0.86
CA TYR A 126 13.32 9.53 1.83
C TYR A 126 13.00 10.91 2.45
N LYS A 127 12.45 10.90 3.66
CA LYS A 127 12.00 12.12 4.36
C LYS A 127 13.18 12.95 4.85
N LYS A 128 13.02 14.27 4.88
CA LYS A 128 13.92 15.18 5.59
C LYS A 128 13.68 15.06 7.10
N LYS A 129 14.69 15.41 7.88
CA LYS A 129 14.49 15.62 9.31
C LYS A 129 13.66 16.89 9.51
N ASP A 130 12.54 16.76 10.23
CA ASP A 130 11.69 17.89 10.59
C ASP A 130 11.03 17.62 11.96
N GLY A 131 11.37 18.43 12.96
CA GLY A 131 10.86 18.28 14.32
C GLY A 131 11.01 16.85 14.85
N VAL A 132 9.89 16.16 15.03
CA VAL A 132 9.84 14.77 15.54
C VAL A 132 9.99 13.71 14.43
N GLN A 133 9.99 14.11 13.16
CA GLN A 133 10.24 13.23 12.04
C GLN A 133 11.77 13.11 11.83
N GLU A 134 12.26 11.88 11.82
CA GLU A 134 13.66 11.58 11.49
C GLU A 134 13.87 11.56 9.97
N ALA A 135 15.11 11.86 9.55
CA ALA A 135 15.50 11.68 8.15
C ALA A 135 15.51 10.19 7.77
N GLY A 136 15.11 9.87 6.54
CA GLY A 136 15.17 8.50 6.04
C GLY A 136 13.87 7.95 5.50
N PRO A 137 13.88 6.67 5.06
CA PRO A 137 12.71 6.00 4.49
C PRO A 137 11.87 5.33 5.58
N GLY A 138 11.62 6.05 6.68
CA GLY A 138 10.83 5.55 7.80
C GLY A 138 10.18 6.66 8.60
N PHE A 139 9.26 6.27 9.47
CA PHE A 139 8.54 7.15 10.39
C PHE A 139 8.21 6.40 11.69
N LYS A 140 7.59 7.09 12.63
CA LYS A 140 7.17 6.49 13.91
C LYS A 140 5.72 6.81 14.22
N SER A 141 5.09 5.98 15.03
CA SER A 141 3.84 6.29 15.71
C SER A 141 4.15 7.03 17.01
N ILE A 142 3.46 8.12 17.27
CA ILE A 142 3.56 8.88 18.52
C ILE A 142 2.20 8.98 19.18
N LEU A 143 2.19 8.90 20.53
CA LEU A 143 1.01 9.21 21.34
C LEU A 143 1.10 10.66 21.78
N ILE A 144 0.19 11.48 21.26
CA ILE A 144 0.12 12.92 21.57
C ILE A 144 -1.03 13.25 22.52
N THR A 145 -0.82 14.26 23.35
CA THR A 145 -1.85 14.93 24.16
C THR A 145 -1.65 16.44 24.09
N LYS A 146 -2.66 17.22 24.46
CA LYS A 146 -2.55 18.69 24.45
C LYS A 146 -1.63 19.18 25.57
N LYS A 147 -0.71 20.09 25.24
CA LYS A 147 0.12 20.80 26.25
C LYS A 147 -0.74 21.60 27.20
N GLY A 148 -0.39 21.59 28.48
CA GLY A 148 -1.18 22.26 29.52
C GLY A 148 -2.42 21.49 29.98
N SER A 149 -2.74 20.33 29.38
CA SER A 149 -3.76 19.43 29.91
C SER A 149 -3.22 18.62 31.10
N LYS A 150 -4.12 17.93 31.81
CA LYS A 150 -3.74 16.99 32.86
C LYS A 150 -3.03 15.72 32.36
N PHE A 151 -3.04 15.48 31.06
CA PHE A 151 -2.53 14.27 30.42
C PHE A 151 -1.05 14.42 30.04
N THR A 152 -0.16 14.28 31.01
CA THR A 152 1.28 14.52 30.87
C THR A 152 2.14 13.26 30.99
N THR A 153 1.54 12.13 31.36
CA THR A 153 2.20 10.83 31.53
C THR A 153 1.33 9.71 31.00
N LEU A 154 1.92 8.52 30.78
CA LEU A 154 1.14 7.33 30.38
C LEU A 154 0.06 6.97 31.42
N ASP A 155 0.36 7.12 32.70
CA ASP A 155 -0.65 6.86 33.75
C ASP A 155 -1.81 7.85 33.73
N SER A 156 -1.54 9.11 33.40
CA SER A 156 -2.57 10.16 33.39
C SER A 156 -3.58 10.00 32.23
N VAL A 157 -3.22 9.30 31.15
CA VAL A 157 -4.14 9.06 30.02
C VAL A 157 -5.03 7.82 30.20
N LYS A 158 -4.86 7.07 31.28
CA LYS A 158 -5.79 5.95 31.59
C LYS A 158 -7.21 6.47 31.75
N GLY A 159 -8.16 5.77 31.14
CA GLY A 159 -9.56 6.15 31.15
C GLY A 159 -9.93 7.38 30.31
N SER A 160 -8.99 7.96 29.53
CA SER A 160 -9.23 9.11 28.68
C SER A 160 -9.94 8.78 27.35
N VAL A 161 -10.33 9.81 26.61
CA VAL A 161 -10.82 9.69 25.22
C VAL A 161 -9.64 9.69 24.27
N MET A 162 -9.41 8.56 23.60
CA MET A 162 -8.29 8.35 22.70
C MET A 162 -8.76 8.14 21.26
N LEU A 163 -8.06 8.73 20.29
CA LEU A 163 -8.31 8.54 18.88
C LEU A 163 -7.23 7.65 18.24
N LEU A 164 -7.70 6.65 17.53
CA LEU A 164 -7.01 5.96 16.44
C LEU A 164 -7.34 6.65 15.13
N VAL A 165 -6.62 6.30 14.04
CA VAL A 165 -6.82 6.92 12.73
C VAL A 165 -7.86 6.18 11.90
N ASP A 166 -7.54 4.95 11.52
CA ASP A 166 -8.35 4.07 10.66
C ASP A 166 -7.92 2.63 10.94
N PRO A 167 -8.82 1.64 10.92
CA PRO A 167 -8.46 0.23 11.15
C PRO A 167 -7.31 -0.29 10.28
N ALA A 168 -7.17 0.22 9.05
CA ALA A 168 -6.10 -0.15 8.11
C ALA A 168 -4.86 0.77 8.20
N SER A 169 -4.76 1.63 9.22
CA SER A 169 -3.60 2.48 9.47
C SER A 169 -2.52 1.75 10.26
N THR A 170 -1.28 1.80 9.80
CA THR A 170 -0.12 1.23 10.52
C THR A 170 0.13 1.94 11.84
N SER A 171 0.48 3.24 11.79
CA SER A 171 0.85 4.02 12.97
C SER A 171 -0.33 4.55 13.78
N GLY A 172 -1.50 4.58 13.16
CA GLY A 172 -2.73 5.05 13.82
C GLY A 172 -3.64 3.93 14.32
N SER A 173 -3.31 2.64 14.10
CA SER A 173 -4.07 1.50 14.60
C SER A 173 -3.19 0.30 14.94
N LEU A 174 -2.57 -0.36 13.94
CA LEU A 174 -1.83 -1.60 14.14
C LEU A 174 -0.73 -1.47 15.23
N ILE A 175 0.17 -0.51 15.08
CA ILE A 175 1.29 -0.30 16.03
C ILE A 175 0.81 0.12 17.42
N PRO A 176 -0.15 1.04 17.57
CA PRO A 176 -0.81 1.28 18.84
C PRO A 176 -1.37 0.02 19.50
N GLU A 177 -2.08 -0.82 18.75
CA GLU A 177 -2.69 -2.03 19.31
C GLU A 177 -1.65 -3.10 19.66
N SER A 178 -0.74 -3.42 18.72
CA SER A 178 0.21 -4.53 18.86
C SER A 178 1.42 -4.18 19.75
N ILE A 179 1.97 -2.97 19.61
CA ILE A 179 3.19 -2.58 20.33
C ILE A 179 2.84 -1.83 21.62
N PHE A 180 2.06 -0.74 21.53
CA PHE A 180 1.72 0.00 22.75
C PHE A 180 0.78 -0.84 23.64
N GLY A 181 -0.35 -1.31 23.12
CA GLY A 181 -1.28 -2.17 23.85
C GLY A 181 -0.65 -3.49 24.28
N GLY A 182 -0.05 -4.23 23.35
CA GLY A 182 0.45 -5.57 23.62
C GLY A 182 1.76 -5.64 24.41
N LYS A 183 2.70 -4.71 24.21
CA LYS A 183 4.04 -4.78 24.80
C LYS A 183 4.33 -3.73 25.89
N VAL A 184 3.76 -2.51 25.76
CA VAL A 184 4.02 -1.42 26.70
C VAL A 184 3.06 -1.49 27.89
N VAL A 185 1.75 -1.36 27.65
CA VAL A 185 0.74 -1.38 28.70
C VAL A 185 0.19 -2.77 29.01
N LYS A 186 0.49 -3.76 28.15
CA LYS A 186 0.14 -5.18 28.26
C LYS A 186 -1.36 -5.43 28.47
N MET A 187 -2.17 -4.62 27.80
CA MET A 187 -3.64 -4.76 27.79
C MET A 187 -4.24 -4.15 26.53
N PRO A 188 -5.44 -4.56 26.10
CA PRO A 188 -6.14 -3.95 24.97
C PRO A 188 -6.36 -2.45 25.19
N LEU A 189 -6.22 -1.65 24.12
CA LEU A 189 -6.39 -0.19 24.20
C LEU A 189 -7.75 0.22 24.78
N LYS A 190 -8.83 -0.52 24.47
CA LYS A 190 -10.18 -0.28 25.00
C LYS A 190 -10.30 -0.49 26.51
N GLN A 191 -9.35 -1.21 27.13
CA GLN A 191 -9.30 -1.39 28.59
C GLN A 191 -8.39 -0.33 29.25
N TYR A 192 -7.37 0.13 28.52
CA TYR A 192 -6.46 1.16 29.04
C TYR A 192 -7.08 2.55 28.95
N PHE A 193 -7.68 2.89 27.80
CA PHE A 193 -8.41 4.14 27.59
C PHE A 193 -9.91 3.94 27.89
N GLY A 194 -10.59 4.99 28.36
CA GLY A 194 -12.01 4.92 28.66
C GLY A 194 -12.90 4.90 27.42
N LYS A 195 -12.45 5.57 26.34
CA LYS A 195 -13.12 5.57 25.05
C LYS A 195 -12.07 5.55 23.95
N VAL A 196 -12.25 4.66 22.98
CA VAL A 196 -11.42 4.55 21.77
C VAL A 196 -12.31 4.75 20.55
N ALA A 197 -11.95 5.68 19.66
CA ALA A 197 -12.68 5.94 18.43
C ALA A 197 -11.70 6.17 17.28
N PHE A 198 -12.18 6.04 16.04
CA PHE A 198 -11.43 6.35 14.85
C PHE A 198 -11.75 7.76 14.34
N SER A 199 -10.71 8.52 13.98
CA SER A 199 -10.86 9.89 13.45
C SER A 199 -11.00 9.95 11.94
N GLY A 200 -10.51 8.92 11.24
CA GLY A 200 -10.44 8.85 9.77
C GLY A 200 -9.15 9.43 9.18
N GLY A 201 -8.33 10.19 9.93
CA GLY A 201 -7.10 10.80 9.44
C GLY A 201 -6.15 11.24 10.56
N HIS A 202 -4.84 11.27 10.27
CA HIS A 202 -3.84 11.75 11.24
C HIS A 202 -3.99 13.24 11.55
N ASP A 203 -4.35 14.02 10.55
CA ASP A 203 -4.64 15.45 10.67
C ASP A 203 -5.88 15.69 11.54
N LEU A 204 -6.95 14.92 11.31
CA LEU A 204 -8.17 14.95 12.14
C LEU A 204 -7.86 14.62 13.60
N SER A 205 -7.04 13.58 13.85
CA SER A 205 -6.59 13.22 15.20
C SER A 205 -5.79 14.35 15.86
N THR A 206 -4.84 14.94 15.13
CA THR A 206 -4.01 16.04 15.64
C THR A 206 -4.85 17.28 15.97
N LEU A 207 -5.76 17.66 15.07
CA LEU A 207 -6.69 18.77 15.29
C LEU A 207 -7.62 18.54 16.47
N ALA A 208 -8.16 17.31 16.61
CA ALA A 208 -9.06 16.97 17.71
C ALA A 208 -8.37 17.09 19.08
N VAL A 209 -7.10 16.69 19.19
CA VAL A 209 -6.31 16.86 20.40
C VAL A 209 -6.01 18.34 20.67
N PHE A 210 -5.62 19.10 19.64
CA PHE A 210 -5.36 20.53 19.76
C PHE A 210 -6.59 21.30 20.22
N ASP A 211 -7.76 21.01 19.65
CA ASP A 211 -9.04 21.61 20.00
C ASP A 211 -9.62 21.12 21.33
N GLY A 212 -9.01 20.10 21.97
CA GLY A 212 -9.54 19.49 23.19
C GLY A 212 -10.79 18.64 23.00
N LYS A 213 -11.07 18.21 21.76
CA LYS A 213 -12.17 17.29 21.41
C LYS A 213 -11.84 15.83 21.71
N ALA A 214 -10.54 15.53 21.83
CA ALA A 214 -9.99 14.26 22.31
C ALA A 214 -8.85 14.54 23.27
N ASP A 215 -8.64 13.64 24.24
CA ASP A 215 -7.60 13.78 25.25
C ASP A 215 -6.23 13.31 24.72
N ALA A 216 -6.23 12.28 23.88
CA ALA A 216 -5.03 11.68 23.32
C ALA A 216 -5.30 11.15 21.91
N ALA A 217 -4.22 10.99 21.11
CA ALA A 217 -4.30 10.35 19.81
C ALA A 217 -2.97 9.69 19.42
N PHE A 218 -3.04 8.59 18.66
CA PHE A 218 -1.88 8.03 17.97
C PHE A 218 -1.80 8.58 16.56
N VAL A 219 -0.65 9.15 16.19
CA VAL A 219 -0.42 9.75 14.88
C VAL A 219 0.97 9.39 14.33
N ALA A 220 1.13 9.43 13.00
CA ALA A 220 2.43 9.28 12.35
C ALA A 220 3.25 10.56 12.49
N THR A 221 4.57 10.46 12.75
CA THR A 221 5.47 11.62 12.92
C THR A 221 5.44 12.55 11.70
N HIS A 222 5.59 12.03 10.48
CA HIS A 222 5.56 12.85 9.27
C HIS A 222 4.19 13.50 9.02
N ARG A 223 3.08 12.82 9.31
CA ARG A 223 1.73 13.37 9.16
C ARG A 223 1.42 14.42 10.22
N PHE A 224 1.91 14.23 11.42
CA PHE A 224 1.86 15.23 12.48
C PHE A 224 2.57 16.52 12.05
N MET A 225 3.83 16.42 11.57
CA MET A 225 4.57 17.60 11.09
C MET A 225 3.88 18.27 9.90
N ASN A 226 3.38 17.50 8.92
CA ASN A 226 2.62 18.05 7.80
C ASN A 226 1.38 18.83 8.27
N THR A 227 0.69 18.34 9.32
CA THR A 227 -0.48 19.01 9.90
C THR A 227 -0.09 20.33 10.55
N LEU A 228 1.04 20.35 11.28
CA LEU A 228 1.55 21.59 11.89
C LEU A 228 1.93 22.62 10.82
N THR A 229 2.65 22.20 9.78
CA THR A 229 3.03 23.06 8.65
C THR A 229 1.79 23.64 7.95
N ALA A 230 0.79 22.78 7.71
CA ALA A 230 -0.48 23.17 7.10
C ALA A 230 -1.26 24.20 7.93
N SER A 231 -1.07 24.20 9.24
CA SER A 231 -1.73 25.14 10.16
C SER A 231 -1.25 26.60 10.02
N LYS A 232 -0.18 26.84 9.24
CA LYS A 232 0.44 28.15 9.03
C LYS A 232 0.77 28.88 10.35
N GLY A 233 1.35 28.12 11.29
CA GLY A 233 1.81 28.64 12.58
C GLY A 233 0.74 28.70 13.68
N LYS A 234 -0.49 28.24 13.41
CA LYS A 234 -1.54 28.12 14.44
C LYS A 234 -1.23 27.00 15.44
N MET A 235 -0.57 25.94 14.99
CA MET A 235 -0.12 24.82 15.81
C MET A 235 1.39 24.67 15.71
N LYS A 236 2.02 24.33 16.83
CA LYS A 236 3.45 24.06 16.95
C LYS A 236 3.67 22.75 17.71
N THR A 237 4.83 22.15 17.58
CA THR A 237 5.18 20.94 18.34
C THR A 237 5.02 21.14 19.85
N ASP A 238 5.37 22.34 20.34
CA ASP A 238 5.28 22.69 21.76
C ASP A 238 3.85 22.79 22.31
N ASP A 239 2.83 22.78 21.44
CA ASP A 239 1.41 22.74 21.87
C ASP A 239 0.98 21.31 22.28
N PHE A 240 1.88 20.32 22.14
CA PHE A 240 1.59 18.92 22.42
C PHE A 240 2.62 18.33 23.38
N ASN A 241 2.19 17.35 24.20
CA ASN A 241 3.08 16.41 24.83
C ASN A 241 3.17 15.16 23.97
N ILE A 242 4.35 14.57 23.82
CA ILE A 242 4.56 13.26 23.20
C ILE A 242 4.85 12.28 24.33
N LEU A 243 3.88 11.42 24.64
CA LEU A 243 3.96 10.50 25.79
C LEU A 243 4.62 9.17 25.43
N TRP A 244 4.63 8.80 24.16
CA TRP A 244 5.22 7.57 23.67
C TRP A 244 5.61 7.70 22.20
N THR A 245 6.63 6.95 21.81
CA THR A 245 7.13 6.85 20.44
C THR A 245 7.45 5.40 20.12
N SER A 246 6.99 4.92 18.97
CA SER A 246 7.21 3.54 18.51
C SER A 246 8.64 3.29 18.01
N PRO A 247 9.03 2.02 17.82
CA PRO A 247 10.10 1.67 16.90
C PRO A 247 9.84 2.22 15.48
N LEU A 248 10.89 2.23 14.65
CA LEU A 248 10.81 2.71 13.27
C LEU A 248 9.85 1.85 12.44
N ILE A 249 9.03 2.50 11.65
CA ILE A 249 8.07 1.93 10.70
C ILE A 249 8.60 2.27 9.29
N PRO A 250 8.71 1.31 8.35
CA PRO A 250 9.02 1.63 6.96
C PRO A 250 8.04 2.65 6.39
N GLN A 251 8.53 3.58 5.56
CA GLN A 251 7.71 4.65 5.00
C GLN A 251 6.66 4.12 4.04
N ASP A 252 5.62 4.92 3.79
CA ASP A 252 4.45 4.61 2.96
C ASP A 252 4.86 4.07 1.58
N PRO A 253 4.44 2.85 1.18
CA PRO A 253 4.80 2.26 -0.09
C PRO A 253 4.05 2.92 -1.25
N PHE A 254 4.79 3.23 -2.31
CA PHE A 254 4.24 3.48 -3.63
C PHE A 254 4.15 2.16 -4.39
N VAL A 255 2.96 1.83 -4.84
CA VAL A 255 2.66 0.55 -5.49
C VAL A 255 2.05 0.77 -6.87
N TYR A 256 2.24 -0.19 -7.75
CA TYR A 256 1.51 -0.30 -9.00
C TYR A 256 0.93 -1.72 -9.17
N ARG A 257 -0.05 -1.87 -10.05
CA ARG A 257 -0.57 -3.20 -10.39
C ARG A 257 0.54 -4.01 -11.07
N ALA A 258 0.80 -5.22 -10.59
CA ALA A 258 1.84 -6.11 -11.10
C ALA A 258 1.58 -6.54 -12.55
N SER A 259 0.30 -6.53 -12.98
CA SER A 259 -0.14 -6.86 -14.34
C SER A 259 0.20 -5.80 -15.40
N LEU A 260 0.61 -4.59 -15.01
CA LEU A 260 1.06 -3.56 -15.96
C LEU A 260 2.28 -4.04 -16.75
N CYS A 261 2.38 -3.61 -18.03
CA CYS A 261 3.51 -3.97 -18.88
C CYS A 261 4.85 -3.53 -18.25
N PRO A 262 5.92 -4.34 -18.38
CA PRO A 262 7.22 -4.06 -17.77
C PRO A 262 7.76 -2.67 -18.14
N GLU A 263 7.60 -2.26 -19.39
CA GLU A 263 8.01 -0.93 -19.86
C GLU A 263 7.29 0.19 -19.10
N LEU A 264 5.96 0.06 -18.96
CA LEU A 264 5.15 1.04 -18.24
C LEU A 264 5.52 1.09 -16.75
N LYS A 265 5.73 -0.07 -16.11
CA LYS A 265 6.21 -0.15 -14.71
C LYS A 265 7.55 0.56 -14.54
N LYS A 266 8.47 0.35 -15.49
CA LYS A 266 9.77 1.03 -15.49
C LYS A 266 9.63 2.54 -15.63
N GLN A 267 8.81 3.02 -16.57
CA GLN A 267 8.55 4.46 -16.76
C GLN A 267 7.94 5.10 -15.50
N ILE A 268 7.01 4.40 -14.83
CA ILE A 268 6.44 4.86 -13.55
C ILE A 268 7.54 4.95 -12.50
N GLN A 269 8.28 3.87 -12.26
CA GLN A 269 9.33 3.82 -11.25
C GLN A 269 10.42 4.88 -11.49
N ASP A 270 10.94 4.97 -12.72
CA ASP A 270 11.96 5.97 -13.09
C ASP A 270 11.45 7.40 -12.86
N THR A 271 10.15 7.67 -13.13
CA THR A 271 9.56 8.99 -12.89
C THR A 271 9.68 9.40 -11.43
N PHE A 272 9.38 8.49 -10.49
CA PHE A 272 9.48 8.80 -9.07
C PHE A 272 10.93 8.83 -8.59
N LEU A 273 11.76 7.84 -8.96
CA LEU A 273 13.15 7.74 -8.51
C LEU A 273 14.07 8.84 -9.06
N GLN A 274 13.64 9.58 -10.09
CA GLN A 274 14.41 10.70 -10.68
C GLN A 274 13.73 12.05 -10.47
N LEU A 275 12.74 12.11 -9.61
CA LEU A 275 11.89 13.29 -9.44
C LEU A 275 12.69 14.52 -9.00
N GLU A 276 13.70 14.32 -8.15
CA GLU A 276 14.60 15.37 -7.67
C GLU A 276 15.46 16.02 -8.78
N ASN A 277 15.51 15.44 -9.97
CA ASN A 277 16.27 15.98 -11.08
C ASN A 277 15.49 17.05 -11.88
N THR A 278 14.20 17.26 -11.57
CA THR A 278 13.36 18.25 -12.25
C THR A 278 12.99 19.42 -11.30
N PRO A 279 12.83 20.66 -11.80
CA PRO A 279 12.41 21.79 -10.95
C PRO A 279 11.06 21.55 -10.28
N GLU A 280 10.08 21.01 -11.02
CA GLU A 280 8.74 20.72 -10.52
C GLU A 280 8.76 19.59 -9.48
N GLY A 281 9.61 18.58 -9.71
CA GLY A 281 9.83 17.48 -8.78
C GLY A 281 10.49 17.94 -7.48
N LYS A 282 11.51 18.80 -7.55
CA LYS A 282 12.13 19.43 -6.36
C LYS A 282 11.08 20.18 -5.54
N LYS A 283 10.27 21.00 -6.20
CA LYS A 283 9.21 21.75 -5.52
C LYS A 283 8.18 20.83 -4.85
N TYR A 284 7.81 19.73 -5.51
CA TYR A 284 6.95 18.73 -4.89
C TYR A 284 7.62 18.11 -3.65
N LEU A 285 8.88 17.66 -3.77
CA LEU A 285 9.62 17.06 -2.66
C LEU A 285 9.76 18.01 -1.46
N GLU A 286 9.98 19.31 -1.71
CA GLU A 286 9.96 20.33 -0.66
C GLU A 286 8.61 20.40 0.05
N ASN A 287 7.50 20.38 -0.71
CA ASN A 287 6.15 20.45 -0.15
C ASN A 287 5.76 19.23 0.70
N VAL A 288 6.40 18.09 0.48
CA VAL A 288 6.16 16.85 1.23
C VAL A 288 7.29 16.52 2.23
N ASP A 289 8.21 17.47 2.48
CA ASP A 289 9.35 17.33 3.38
C ASP A 289 10.18 16.07 3.08
N ALA A 290 10.45 15.82 1.80
CA ALA A 290 11.28 14.73 1.33
C ALA A 290 12.52 15.24 0.57
N GLU A 291 13.59 14.47 0.59
CA GLU A 291 14.79 14.73 -0.21
C GLU A 291 14.66 14.15 -1.60
N LYS A 292 14.18 12.92 -1.67
CA LYS A 292 14.05 12.11 -2.88
C LYS A 292 13.14 10.92 -2.66
N PHE A 293 12.92 10.16 -3.73
CA PHE A 293 12.40 8.80 -3.63
C PHE A 293 13.54 7.78 -3.58
N VAL A 294 13.30 6.65 -2.93
CA VAL A 294 14.19 5.49 -2.88
C VAL A 294 13.42 4.23 -3.21
N GLU A 295 14.10 3.23 -3.75
CA GLU A 295 13.51 1.91 -3.99
C GLU A 295 13.08 1.26 -2.68
N MET A 296 11.95 0.55 -2.73
CA MET A 296 11.47 -0.32 -1.65
C MET A 296 11.03 -1.65 -2.22
N LYS A 297 11.15 -2.68 -1.40
CA LYS A 297 10.77 -4.07 -1.72
C LYS A 297 9.73 -4.58 -0.74
N ASP A 298 8.98 -5.58 -1.15
CA ASP A 298 7.98 -6.23 -0.30
C ASP A 298 8.56 -6.72 1.05
N SER A 299 9.79 -7.23 1.03
CA SER A 299 10.50 -7.70 2.24
C SER A 299 10.77 -6.60 3.27
N ASP A 300 10.84 -5.34 2.86
CA ASP A 300 11.11 -4.23 3.78
C ASP A 300 9.92 -3.99 4.74
N TYR A 301 8.75 -4.52 4.40
CA TYR A 301 7.54 -4.47 5.22
C TYR A 301 7.33 -5.70 6.13
N ASN A 302 8.30 -6.63 6.22
CA ASN A 302 8.19 -7.82 7.07
C ASN A 302 8.03 -7.46 8.55
N VAL A 303 8.67 -6.38 9.02
CA VAL A 303 8.52 -5.88 10.40
C VAL A 303 7.05 -5.53 10.73
N ILE A 304 6.27 -5.14 9.74
CA ILE A 304 4.83 -4.83 9.91
C ILE A 304 4.01 -6.12 9.91
N ARG A 305 4.36 -7.11 9.05
CA ARG A 305 3.76 -8.46 9.11
C ARG A 305 3.93 -9.09 10.49
N GLU A 306 5.15 -9.00 11.04
CA GLU A 306 5.46 -9.50 12.38
C GLU A 306 4.66 -8.77 13.47
N ALA A 307 4.51 -7.44 13.36
CA ALA A 307 3.72 -6.64 14.29
C ALA A 307 2.22 -7.02 14.25
N GLY A 308 1.69 -7.37 13.07
CA GLY A 308 0.32 -7.85 12.86
C GLY A 308 0.10 -9.31 13.24
N GLY A 309 1.10 -10.02 13.75
CA GLY A 309 1.00 -11.44 14.13
C GLY A 309 1.11 -12.41 12.97
N GLY A 310 1.70 -11.98 11.85
CA GLY A 310 1.97 -12.85 10.69
C GLY A 310 0.71 -13.23 9.88
N LYS A 311 -0.37 -12.45 9.97
CA LYS A 311 -1.61 -12.66 9.22
C LYS A 311 -1.46 -12.25 7.75
#